data_3ca59c0d0257fc879a2539d812622b8d
#
_entry.id   3ca59c0d0257fc879a2539d812622b8d
#
_cell.length_a   1.000
_cell.length_b   1.000
_cell.length_c   1.000
_cell.angle_alpha   90.00
_cell.angle_beta   90.00
_cell.angle_gamma   90.00
#
_symmetry.space_group_name_H-M   'P 1'
#
loop_
_entity.id
_entity.type
_entity.pdbx_description
1 polymer ?
#
loop_
_entity_poly.entity_id
_entity_poly.type
_entity_poly.pdbx_seq_one_letter_code
_entity_poly.pdbx_strand_id
1 'polypeptide(L)'
;MRRIKIATLCAAALLLAPFTVQAQKLPPDIAASKIVRAALNTGYAPLETRDPKTSEVVGFDIDLAAAMAKVLGVKIEYQDGSFEQMTPSLQSGRVDLIMSGFYDIPRRRPFFDFIDYLRAGGQFYTLKSNADIKVATDLCGQTVTTGRGTSYPDSIKKWSDKNCVEAGKPPIIVITQTDFAQSLSVIQQGRAAAGVSGLEAMPSTIERDNNGYRALGEPISFTLMGMAFTKDDPTLRDAFAYALKQVIADGRYATLIKKWRLDFCSYTEVSINQGPAP
;
A
#
# COMPACT_ATOMS: atom_id res chain seq x y z
N MET A 1 59.99 49.22 34.67
CA MET A 1 59.84 47.75 34.46
C MET A 1 58.43 47.43 34.01
N ARG A 2 58.24 47.21 32.69
CA ARG A 2 56.92 47.02 32.07
C ARG A 2 56.78 45.53 31.73
N ARG A 3 55.85 44.80 32.41
CA ARG A 3 55.62 43.38 32.18
C ARG A 3 54.62 43.22 31.00
N ILE A 4 55.10 42.61 29.92
CA ILE A 4 54.32 42.23 28.76
C ILE A 4 53.59 40.90 29.10
N LYS A 5 52.26 40.91 29.06
CA LYS A 5 51.47 39.69 29.18
C LYS A 5 51.24 39.12 27.77
N ILE A 6 51.79 37.95 27.53
CA ILE A 6 51.54 37.18 26.31
C ILE A 6 50.21 36.43 26.50
N ALA A 7 49.22 36.77 25.69
CA ALA A 7 47.95 36.05 25.63
C ALA A 7 48.07 34.89 24.64
N THR A 8 48.01 33.66 25.15
CA THR A 8 48.01 32.44 24.32
C THR A 8 46.62 32.22 23.73
N LEU A 9 46.51 32.36 22.41
CA LEU A 9 45.29 32.08 21.64
C LEU A 9 45.23 30.58 21.38
N CYS A 10 44.35 29.86 22.07
CA CYS A 10 44.02 28.46 21.76
C CYS A 10 43.04 28.43 20.57
N ALA A 11 43.55 28.09 19.38
CA ALA A 11 42.74 27.79 18.22
C ALA A 11 42.11 26.40 18.40
N ALA A 12 40.79 26.36 18.67
CA ALA A 12 40.03 25.12 18.64
C ALA A 12 39.75 24.71 17.19
N ALA A 13 40.50 23.72 16.70
CA ALA A 13 40.23 23.09 15.40
C ALA A 13 38.98 22.21 15.55
N LEU A 14 37.83 22.65 15.00
CA LEU A 14 36.68 21.80 14.80
C LEU A 14 37.02 20.74 13.76
N LEU A 15 37.22 19.51 14.22
CA LEU A 15 37.31 18.32 13.38
C LEU A 15 35.92 18.04 12.81
N LEU A 16 35.63 18.48 11.58
CA LEU A 16 34.54 18.03 10.76
C LEU A 16 34.79 16.56 10.39
N ALA A 17 34.29 15.63 11.20
CA ALA A 17 34.29 14.22 10.83
C ALA A 17 33.45 14.07 9.56
N PRO A 18 33.97 13.47 8.48
CA PRO A 18 33.14 13.19 7.30
C PRO A 18 32.06 12.21 7.72
N PHE A 19 30.79 12.61 7.59
CA PHE A 19 29.68 11.67 7.63
C PHE A 19 29.85 10.73 6.44
N THR A 20 30.44 9.56 6.67
CA THR A 20 30.39 8.47 5.70
C THR A 20 28.93 8.03 5.60
N VAL A 21 28.24 8.49 4.56
CA VAL A 21 26.98 7.89 4.14
C VAL A 21 27.31 6.45 3.79
N GLN A 22 27.00 5.53 4.69
CA GLN A 22 27.17 4.11 4.43
C GLN A 22 26.17 3.75 3.32
N ALA A 23 26.69 3.57 2.09
CA ALA A 23 25.89 3.14 0.97
C ALA A 23 25.22 1.80 1.33
N GLN A 24 23.90 1.77 1.34
CA GLN A 24 23.17 0.56 1.63
C GLN A 24 23.51 -0.52 0.58
N LYS A 25 23.80 -1.72 1.04
CA LYS A 25 24.12 -2.85 0.15
C LYS A 25 22.90 -3.18 -0.71
N LEU A 26 23.11 -3.33 -2.00
CA LEU A 26 22.10 -3.81 -2.96
C LEU A 26 22.51 -5.20 -3.48
N PRO A 27 21.57 -6.05 -3.93
CA PRO A 27 21.88 -7.26 -4.67
C PRO A 27 22.82 -6.96 -5.85
N PRO A 28 23.78 -7.85 -6.19
CA PRO A 28 24.81 -7.56 -7.18
C PRO A 28 24.28 -7.17 -8.56
N ASP A 29 23.22 -7.79 -9.03
CA ASP A 29 22.53 -7.51 -10.29
C ASP A 29 21.88 -6.11 -10.30
N ILE A 30 21.22 -5.74 -9.21
CA ILE A 30 20.61 -4.41 -9.03
C ILE A 30 21.71 -3.35 -8.83
N ALA A 31 22.77 -3.68 -8.12
CA ALA A 31 23.91 -2.78 -7.96
C ALA A 31 24.57 -2.45 -9.30
N ALA A 32 24.61 -3.42 -10.24
CA ALA A 32 25.16 -3.25 -11.57
C ALA A 32 24.20 -2.53 -12.53
N SER A 33 22.93 -2.96 -12.59
CA SER A 33 21.94 -2.40 -13.52
C SER A 33 21.36 -1.05 -13.06
N LYS A 34 21.34 -0.80 -11.76
CA LYS A 34 20.63 0.31 -11.11
C LYS A 34 19.13 0.33 -11.40
N ILE A 35 18.55 -0.83 -11.70
CA ILE A 35 17.12 -0.99 -12.00
C ILE A 35 16.50 -1.95 -10.98
N VAL A 36 15.34 -1.58 -10.45
CA VAL A 36 14.48 -2.41 -9.62
C VAL A 36 13.12 -2.53 -10.33
N ARG A 37 12.65 -3.73 -10.56
CA ARG A 37 11.37 -4.00 -11.24
C ARG A 37 10.28 -4.16 -10.19
N ALA A 38 9.23 -3.35 -10.26
CA ALA A 38 8.12 -3.38 -9.32
C ALA A 38 6.82 -3.78 -10.02
N ALA A 39 6.11 -4.77 -9.49
CA ALA A 39 4.76 -5.10 -9.94
C ALA A 39 3.74 -4.13 -9.34
N LEU A 40 2.80 -3.67 -10.16
CA LEU A 40 1.66 -2.85 -9.73
C LEU A 40 0.42 -3.09 -10.60
N ASN A 41 -0.74 -2.56 -10.15
CA ASN A 41 -1.99 -2.51 -10.91
C ASN A 41 -2.52 -1.09 -10.95
N THR A 42 -2.50 -0.44 -12.12
CA THR A 42 -2.83 0.98 -12.29
C THR A 42 -4.31 1.33 -12.13
N GLY A 43 -5.13 0.46 -11.57
CA GLY A 43 -6.55 0.69 -11.32
C GLY A 43 -6.90 1.10 -9.88
N TYR A 44 -5.92 1.38 -9.01
CA TYR A 44 -6.13 1.50 -7.57
C TYR A 44 -5.79 2.89 -7.01
N ALA A 45 -6.55 3.91 -7.41
CA ALA A 45 -6.41 5.27 -6.87
C ALA A 45 -6.75 5.32 -5.36
N PRO A 46 -6.02 6.11 -4.54
CA PRO A 46 -4.98 7.06 -4.91
C PRO A 46 -3.55 6.48 -4.91
N LEU A 47 -3.39 5.15 -4.76
CA LEU A 47 -2.08 4.52 -4.63
C LEU A 47 -1.35 4.42 -5.96
N GLU A 48 -2.01 3.90 -6.99
CA GLU A 48 -1.52 3.83 -8.36
C GLU A 48 -2.65 3.93 -9.37
N THR A 49 -2.51 4.86 -10.31
CA THR A 49 -3.46 5.08 -11.40
C THR A 49 -2.76 5.68 -12.61
N ARG A 50 -3.43 5.68 -13.76
CA ARG A 50 -2.95 6.42 -14.92
C ARG A 50 -3.56 7.81 -14.93
N ASP A 51 -2.72 8.82 -15.07
CA ASP A 51 -3.19 10.19 -15.32
C ASP A 51 -3.97 10.22 -16.65
N PRO A 52 -5.22 10.69 -16.65
CA PRO A 52 -6.06 10.65 -17.86
C PRO A 52 -5.57 11.55 -19.00
N LYS A 53 -4.67 12.51 -18.73
CA LYS A 53 -4.15 13.46 -19.72
C LYS A 53 -2.80 13.01 -20.29
N THR A 54 -1.91 12.50 -19.42
CA THR A 54 -0.54 12.15 -19.81
C THR A 54 -0.35 10.65 -20.00
N SER A 55 -1.28 9.81 -19.49
CA SER A 55 -1.16 8.36 -19.39
C SER A 55 -0.01 7.87 -18.49
N GLU A 56 0.67 8.77 -17.82
CA GLU A 56 1.72 8.43 -16.87
C GLU A 56 1.12 7.71 -15.65
N VAL A 57 1.89 6.81 -15.08
CA VAL A 57 1.51 6.15 -13.82
C VAL A 57 1.81 7.10 -12.67
N VAL A 58 0.79 7.42 -11.88
CA VAL A 58 0.86 8.36 -10.76
C VAL A 58 0.17 7.76 -9.54
N GLY A 59 0.55 8.20 -8.35
CA GLY A 59 -0.07 7.74 -7.12
C GLY A 59 0.88 7.83 -5.93
N PHE A 60 0.36 7.52 -4.76
CA PHE A 60 1.16 7.51 -3.53
C PHE A 60 2.29 6.48 -3.60
N ASP A 61 2.01 5.26 -4.08
CA ASP A 61 3.00 4.20 -4.20
C ASP A 61 4.12 4.59 -5.18
N ILE A 62 3.76 5.29 -6.27
CA ILE A 62 4.72 5.77 -7.27
C ILE A 62 5.65 6.82 -6.67
N ASP A 63 5.08 7.81 -5.98
CA ASP A 63 5.86 8.89 -5.36
C ASP A 63 6.75 8.36 -4.23
N LEU A 64 6.24 7.44 -3.40
CA LEU A 64 7.00 6.84 -2.32
C LEU A 64 8.14 5.97 -2.86
N ALA A 65 7.88 5.16 -3.88
CA ALA A 65 8.90 4.37 -4.57
C ALA A 65 9.99 5.25 -5.17
N ALA A 66 9.62 6.36 -5.83
CA ALA A 66 10.57 7.33 -6.38
C ALA A 66 11.42 8.00 -5.29
N ALA A 67 10.83 8.33 -4.14
CA ALA A 67 11.55 8.91 -3.00
C ALA A 67 12.58 7.92 -2.42
N MET A 68 12.22 6.63 -2.30
CA MET A 68 13.14 5.57 -1.85
C MET A 68 14.21 5.26 -2.89
N ALA A 69 13.84 5.18 -4.17
CA ALA A 69 14.78 4.96 -5.27
C ALA A 69 15.88 6.03 -5.32
N LYS A 70 15.53 7.29 -5.05
CA LYS A 70 16.49 8.39 -4.94
C LYS A 70 17.48 8.18 -3.80
N VAL A 71 17.05 7.64 -2.66
CA VAL A 71 17.96 7.31 -1.53
C VAL A 71 18.92 6.20 -1.91
N LEU A 72 18.44 5.19 -2.66
CA LEU A 72 19.21 4.01 -3.04
C LEU A 72 20.08 4.21 -4.29
N GLY A 73 19.86 5.29 -5.04
CA GLY A 73 20.54 5.55 -6.32
C GLY A 73 20.16 4.53 -7.40
N VAL A 74 18.87 4.12 -7.43
CA VAL A 74 18.31 3.20 -8.41
C VAL A 74 17.14 3.85 -9.16
N LYS A 75 16.69 3.21 -10.24
CA LYS A 75 15.46 3.52 -10.98
C LYS A 75 14.43 2.40 -10.72
N ILE A 76 13.16 2.76 -10.54
CA ILE A 76 12.07 1.78 -10.51
C ILE A 76 11.49 1.65 -11.92
N GLU A 77 11.35 0.42 -12.40
CA GLU A 77 10.61 0.08 -13.62
C GLU A 77 9.35 -0.69 -13.24
N TYR A 78 8.21 -0.13 -13.62
CA TYR A 78 6.91 -0.69 -13.25
C TYR A 78 6.43 -1.71 -14.28
N GLN A 79 5.99 -2.87 -13.79
CA GLN A 79 5.29 -3.88 -14.56
C GLN A 79 3.81 -3.86 -14.16
N ASP A 80 2.99 -3.25 -15.02
CA ASP A 80 1.55 -3.16 -14.85
C ASP A 80 0.88 -4.48 -15.23
N GLY A 81 0.01 -4.99 -14.36
CA GLY A 81 -0.67 -6.26 -14.56
C GLY A 81 -1.85 -6.48 -13.63
N SER A 82 -2.55 -7.62 -13.76
CA SER A 82 -3.62 -7.94 -12.82
C SER A 82 -3.07 -8.24 -11.42
N PHE A 83 -3.85 -7.87 -10.40
CA PHE A 83 -3.44 -8.06 -9.01
C PHE A 83 -3.11 -9.53 -8.67
N GLU A 84 -3.87 -10.47 -9.23
CA GLU A 84 -3.67 -11.91 -9.02
C GLU A 84 -2.33 -12.44 -9.58
N GLN A 85 -1.74 -11.74 -10.58
CA GLN A 85 -0.48 -12.14 -11.20
C GLN A 85 0.77 -11.60 -10.49
N MET A 86 0.62 -10.70 -9.52
CA MET A 86 1.78 -10.13 -8.81
C MET A 86 2.55 -11.19 -8.02
N THR A 87 1.84 -12.05 -7.28
CA THR A 87 2.45 -13.15 -6.53
C THR A 87 3.31 -14.07 -7.42
N PRO A 88 2.79 -14.68 -8.50
CA PRO A 88 3.63 -15.51 -9.37
C PRO A 88 4.75 -14.73 -10.09
N SER A 89 4.56 -13.44 -10.36
CA SER A 89 5.61 -12.59 -10.96
C SER A 89 6.78 -12.38 -10.02
N LEU A 90 6.52 -12.14 -8.73
CA LEU A 90 7.57 -12.01 -7.71
C LEU A 90 8.25 -13.36 -7.44
N GLN A 91 7.49 -14.44 -7.31
CA GLN A 91 8.04 -15.78 -7.08
C GLN A 91 8.93 -16.28 -8.21
N SER A 92 8.65 -15.91 -9.45
CA SER A 92 9.45 -16.29 -10.62
C SER A 92 10.64 -15.36 -10.90
N GLY A 93 10.85 -14.30 -10.11
CA GLY A 93 11.89 -13.30 -10.34
C GLY A 93 11.64 -12.41 -11.57
N ARG A 94 10.42 -12.37 -12.10
CA ARG A 94 10.05 -11.43 -13.18
C ARG A 94 10.08 -10.00 -12.67
N VAL A 95 9.71 -9.80 -11.41
CA VAL A 95 9.82 -8.54 -10.67
C VAL A 95 10.62 -8.77 -9.39
N ASP A 96 11.17 -7.70 -8.83
CA ASP A 96 12.03 -7.73 -7.65
C ASP A 96 11.23 -7.40 -6.38
N LEU A 97 10.09 -6.70 -6.53
CA LEU A 97 9.16 -6.40 -5.44
C LEU A 97 7.73 -6.20 -5.96
N ILE A 98 6.76 -6.28 -5.04
CA ILE A 98 5.39 -5.84 -5.26
C ILE A 98 5.16 -4.57 -4.44
N MET A 99 4.65 -3.51 -5.06
CA MET A 99 4.20 -2.30 -4.41
C MET A 99 2.91 -1.82 -5.09
N SER A 100 1.76 -2.29 -4.60
CA SER A 100 0.45 -2.08 -5.21
C SER A 100 -0.67 -2.43 -4.24
N GLY A 101 -0.83 -1.66 -3.18
CA GLY A 101 -1.88 -1.95 -2.21
C GLY A 101 -1.80 -3.36 -1.61
N PHE A 102 -0.60 -3.94 -1.51
CA PHE A 102 -0.41 -5.36 -1.19
C PHE A 102 -0.34 -5.56 0.33
N TYR A 103 -1.40 -6.14 0.90
CA TYR A 103 -1.54 -6.27 2.35
C TYR A 103 -0.61 -7.33 2.95
N ASP A 104 0.05 -6.98 4.05
CA ASP A 104 0.78 -7.91 4.92
C ASP A 104 -0.22 -8.73 5.73
N ILE A 105 -0.49 -9.95 5.26
CA ILE A 105 -1.41 -10.89 5.88
C ILE A 105 -0.76 -12.25 6.10
N PRO A 106 -1.18 -13.01 7.13
CA PRO A 106 -0.54 -14.28 7.52
C PRO A 106 -0.34 -15.28 6.37
N ARG A 107 -1.32 -15.41 5.47
CA ARG A 107 -1.24 -16.38 4.35
C ARG A 107 -0.18 -16.05 3.31
N ARG A 108 0.33 -14.79 3.25
CA ARG A 108 1.38 -14.36 2.32
C ARG A 108 2.78 -14.45 2.92
N ARG A 109 2.92 -14.36 4.24
CA ARG A 109 4.21 -14.37 4.95
C ARG A 109 5.03 -15.66 4.80
N PRO A 110 4.49 -16.86 4.57
CA PRO A 110 5.31 -18.01 4.23
C PRO A 110 6.16 -17.82 2.98
N PHE A 111 5.72 -16.97 2.05
CA PHE A 111 6.35 -16.78 0.73
C PHE A 111 7.12 -15.46 0.63
N PHE A 112 6.72 -14.44 1.38
CA PHE A 112 7.23 -13.07 1.23
C PHE A 112 7.55 -12.45 2.58
N ASP A 113 8.50 -11.51 2.56
CA ASP A 113 8.69 -10.53 3.61
C ASP A 113 8.08 -9.20 3.18
N PHE A 114 7.51 -8.48 4.15
CA PHE A 114 6.85 -7.20 3.95
C PHE A 114 7.59 -6.08 4.68
N ILE A 115 7.72 -4.93 4.02
CA ILE A 115 8.03 -3.66 4.69
C ILE A 115 6.74 -2.88 4.73
N ASP A 116 6.17 -2.70 5.92
CA ASP A 116 4.89 -2.02 6.10
C ASP A 116 5.06 -0.50 5.97
N TYR A 117 4.11 0.15 5.27
CA TYR A 117 4.20 1.59 5.00
C TYR A 117 2.87 2.35 5.10
N LEU A 118 1.72 1.66 5.19
CA LEU A 118 0.41 2.26 5.43
C LEU A 118 -0.45 1.37 6.34
N ARG A 119 -1.35 1.99 7.10
CA ARG A 119 -2.50 1.30 7.69
C ARG A 119 -3.54 1.07 6.60
N ALA A 120 -4.17 -0.08 6.61
CA ALA A 120 -5.10 -0.50 5.58
C ALA A 120 -6.24 -1.33 6.17
N GLY A 121 -7.20 -1.70 5.34
CA GLY A 121 -8.32 -2.55 5.75
C GLY A 121 -9.39 -2.58 4.68
N GLY A 122 -10.41 -3.40 4.87
CA GLY A 122 -11.53 -3.50 3.95
C GLY A 122 -12.77 -2.79 4.48
N GLN A 123 -13.53 -2.13 3.60
CA GLN A 123 -14.82 -1.54 3.93
C GLN A 123 -15.81 -1.77 2.80
N PHE A 124 -17.08 -2.03 3.16
CA PHE A 124 -18.16 -2.08 2.19
C PHE A 124 -18.46 -0.69 1.62
N TYR A 125 -18.84 -0.67 0.35
CA TYR A 125 -19.42 0.51 -0.31
C TYR A 125 -20.56 0.09 -1.22
N THR A 126 -21.51 1.01 -1.46
CA THR A 126 -22.68 0.79 -2.32
C THR A 126 -23.02 2.08 -3.05
N LEU A 127 -23.92 1.99 -4.04
CA LEU A 127 -24.47 3.18 -4.69
C LEU A 127 -25.29 4.01 -3.70
N LYS A 128 -25.18 5.33 -3.76
CA LYS A 128 -26.05 6.25 -2.99
C LYS A 128 -27.52 6.07 -3.36
N SER A 129 -27.80 5.73 -4.63
CA SER A 129 -29.17 5.46 -5.13
C SER A 129 -29.75 4.14 -4.66
N ASN A 130 -28.92 3.22 -4.09
CA ASN A 130 -29.44 1.95 -3.59
C ASN A 130 -30.15 2.16 -2.24
N ALA A 131 -31.47 2.34 -2.29
CA ALA A 131 -32.29 2.58 -1.11
C ALA A 131 -32.54 1.34 -0.25
N ASP A 132 -32.34 0.15 -0.80
CA ASP A 132 -32.58 -1.14 -0.13
C ASP A 132 -31.44 -1.48 0.85
N ILE A 133 -30.23 -0.96 0.60
CA ILE A 133 -29.06 -1.19 1.44
C ILE A 133 -28.80 0.04 2.29
N LYS A 134 -29.23 0.07 3.53
CA LYS A 134 -29.07 1.19 4.48
C LYS A 134 -27.92 0.96 5.45
N VAL A 135 -27.77 -0.24 5.92
CA VAL A 135 -26.74 -0.69 6.87
C VAL A 135 -26.05 -1.95 6.36
N ALA A 136 -24.88 -2.27 6.89
CA ALA A 136 -24.07 -3.40 6.41
C ALA A 136 -24.80 -4.76 6.54
N THR A 137 -25.68 -4.93 7.54
CA THR A 137 -26.46 -6.16 7.73
C THR A 137 -27.59 -6.36 6.70
N ASP A 138 -27.91 -5.36 5.88
CA ASP A 138 -28.82 -5.52 4.73
C ASP A 138 -28.13 -6.29 3.58
N LEU A 139 -26.80 -6.49 3.67
CA LEU A 139 -26.06 -7.31 2.72
C LEU A 139 -26.22 -8.82 2.95
N CYS A 140 -26.83 -9.25 4.06
CA CYS A 140 -27.08 -10.66 4.30
C CYS A 140 -27.97 -11.27 3.20
N GLY A 141 -27.48 -12.32 2.53
CA GLY A 141 -28.12 -12.94 1.37
C GLY A 141 -27.92 -12.20 0.04
N GLN A 142 -27.28 -11.03 0.06
CA GLN A 142 -27.01 -10.25 -1.14
C GLN A 142 -25.68 -10.63 -1.79
N THR A 143 -25.53 -10.29 -3.06
CA THR A 143 -24.26 -10.42 -3.79
C THR A 143 -23.37 -9.21 -3.50
N VAL A 144 -22.11 -9.46 -3.12
CA VAL A 144 -21.05 -8.45 -2.92
C VAL A 144 -19.88 -8.77 -3.83
N THR A 145 -19.35 -7.74 -4.50
CA THR A 145 -18.22 -7.88 -5.42
C THR A 145 -16.91 -7.38 -4.82
N THR A 146 -15.79 -7.96 -5.26
CA THR A 146 -14.45 -7.50 -4.87
C THR A 146 -13.38 -7.97 -5.87
N GLY A 147 -12.12 -7.54 -5.68
CA GLY A 147 -11.00 -7.93 -6.51
C GLY A 147 -10.55 -9.37 -6.29
N ARG A 148 -10.26 -10.08 -7.38
CA ARG A 148 -9.70 -11.43 -7.35
C ARG A 148 -8.26 -11.40 -6.82
N GLY A 149 -7.86 -12.41 -6.03
CA GLY A 149 -6.52 -12.50 -5.43
C GLY A 149 -6.31 -11.60 -4.20
N THR A 150 -7.27 -10.72 -3.89
CA THR A 150 -7.22 -9.87 -2.69
C THR A 150 -7.55 -10.64 -1.41
N SER A 151 -7.40 -10.00 -0.25
CA SER A 151 -7.82 -10.56 1.05
C SER A 151 -9.30 -10.35 1.35
N TYR A 152 -10.00 -9.57 0.54
CA TYR A 152 -11.38 -9.18 0.81
C TYR A 152 -12.38 -10.33 0.84
N PRO A 153 -12.30 -11.37 -0.03
CA PRO A 153 -13.21 -12.52 0.07
C PRO A 153 -13.20 -13.15 1.46
N ASP A 154 -12.02 -13.34 2.06
CA ASP A 154 -11.89 -13.91 3.40
C ASP A 154 -12.45 -12.96 4.47
N SER A 155 -12.23 -11.65 4.35
CA SER A 155 -12.77 -10.63 5.25
C SER A 155 -14.30 -10.56 5.17
N ILE A 156 -14.87 -10.61 3.96
CA ILE A 156 -16.32 -10.65 3.75
C ILE A 156 -16.91 -11.90 4.39
N LYS A 157 -16.27 -13.06 4.17
CA LYS A 157 -16.74 -14.32 4.75
C LYS A 157 -16.76 -14.26 6.28
N LYS A 158 -15.67 -13.84 6.92
CA LYS A 158 -15.58 -13.70 8.39
C LYS A 158 -16.66 -12.75 8.91
N TRP A 159 -16.85 -11.62 8.23
CA TRP A 159 -17.87 -10.65 8.61
C TRP A 159 -19.29 -11.22 8.45
N SER A 160 -19.56 -11.92 7.35
CA SER A 160 -20.84 -12.55 7.04
C SER A 160 -21.16 -13.67 8.02
N ASP A 161 -20.21 -14.53 8.34
CA ASP A 161 -20.41 -15.59 9.34
C ASP A 161 -20.89 -14.99 10.67
N LYS A 162 -20.22 -13.95 11.16
CA LYS A 162 -20.54 -13.29 12.43
C LYS A 162 -21.85 -12.49 12.40
N ASN A 163 -22.14 -11.74 11.33
CA ASN A 163 -23.21 -10.74 11.34
C ASN A 163 -24.48 -11.23 10.61
N CYS A 164 -24.38 -12.27 9.78
CA CYS A 164 -25.50 -12.84 9.07
C CYS A 164 -25.82 -14.25 9.58
N VAL A 165 -24.87 -15.19 9.48
CA VAL A 165 -25.12 -16.60 9.79
C VAL A 165 -25.46 -16.81 11.27
N GLU A 166 -24.67 -16.23 12.19
CA GLU A 166 -24.95 -16.29 13.64
C GLU A 166 -26.28 -15.62 14.00
N ALA A 167 -26.75 -14.65 13.20
CA ALA A 167 -28.05 -14.01 13.35
C ALA A 167 -29.20 -14.74 12.62
N GLY A 168 -28.97 -15.97 12.10
CA GLY A 168 -29.98 -16.77 11.38
C GLY A 168 -30.36 -16.24 10.00
N LYS A 169 -29.51 -15.34 9.40
CA LYS A 169 -29.70 -14.78 8.07
C LYS A 169 -28.84 -15.52 7.04
N PRO A 170 -29.21 -15.49 5.74
CA PRO A 170 -28.41 -16.07 4.69
C PRO A 170 -27.00 -15.39 4.61
N PRO A 171 -25.94 -16.14 4.29
CA PRO A 171 -24.61 -15.55 4.11
C PRO A 171 -24.55 -14.64 2.89
N ILE A 172 -23.58 -13.72 2.88
CA ILE A 172 -23.25 -12.92 1.70
C ILE A 172 -22.71 -13.81 0.59
N ILE A 173 -23.17 -13.56 -0.65
CA ILE A 173 -22.67 -14.21 -1.86
C ILE A 173 -21.52 -13.36 -2.42
N VAL A 174 -20.30 -13.90 -2.44
CA VAL A 174 -19.12 -13.18 -2.93
C VAL A 174 -18.84 -13.52 -4.39
N ILE A 175 -18.72 -12.48 -5.22
CA ILE A 175 -18.22 -12.60 -6.59
C ILE A 175 -16.92 -11.78 -6.75
N THR A 176 -15.99 -12.25 -7.57
CA THR A 176 -14.71 -11.58 -7.75
C THR A 176 -14.52 -11.12 -9.19
N GLN A 177 -13.87 -9.96 -9.35
CA GLN A 177 -13.56 -9.35 -10.64
C GLN A 177 -12.04 -9.24 -10.81
N THR A 178 -11.58 -9.15 -12.06
CA THR A 178 -10.14 -9.03 -12.38
C THR A 178 -9.57 -7.64 -12.08
N ASP A 179 -10.43 -6.61 -12.09
CA ASP A 179 -10.07 -5.24 -11.79
C ASP A 179 -11.18 -4.47 -11.07
N PHE A 180 -10.84 -3.32 -10.54
CA PHE A 180 -11.76 -2.49 -9.77
C PHE A 180 -12.86 -1.87 -10.63
N ALA A 181 -12.58 -1.52 -11.89
CA ALA A 181 -13.59 -0.94 -12.78
C ALA A 181 -14.71 -1.94 -13.09
N GLN A 182 -14.38 -3.23 -13.23
CA GLN A 182 -15.38 -4.29 -13.37
C GLN A 182 -16.23 -4.41 -12.11
N SER A 183 -15.64 -4.29 -10.91
CA SER A 183 -16.40 -4.28 -9.66
C SER A 183 -17.44 -3.15 -9.63
N LEU A 184 -17.07 -1.94 -10.03
CA LEU A 184 -18.00 -0.80 -10.13
C LEU A 184 -19.09 -1.07 -11.16
N SER A 185 -18.74 -1.58 -12.34
CA SER A 185 -19.70 -1.90 -13.40
C SER A 185 -20.75 -2.93 -12.95
N VAL A 186 -20.33 -3.97 -12.23
CA VAL A 186 -21.25 -5.01 -11.69
C VAL A 186 -22.26 -4.42 -10.69
N ILE A 187 -21.82 -3.45 -9.87
CA ILE A 187 -22.72 -2.74 -8.93
C ILE A 187 -23.67 -1.81 -9.69
N GLN A 188 -23.18 -1.04 -10.65
CA GLN A 188 -24.00 -0.14 -11.47
C GLN A 188 -25.09 -0.88 -12.27
N GLN A 189 -24.80 -2.11 -12.70
CA GLN A 189 -25.74 -2.99 -13.39
C GLN A 189 -26.72 -3.71 -12.44
N GLY A 190 -26.64 -3.48 -11.13
CA GLY A 190 -27.49 -4.15 -10.14
C GLY A 190 -27.21 -5.64 -9.95
N ARG A 191 -26.08 -6.16 -10.49
CA ARG A 191 -25.66 -7.57 -10.31
C ARG A 191 -24.96 -7.83 -8.98
N ALA A 192 -24.54 -6.79 -8.29
CA ALA A 192 -24.09 -6.82 -6.90
C ALA A 192 -24.69 -5.61 -6.16
N ALA A 193 -25.12 -5.84 -4.91
CA ALA A 193 -25.70 -4.81 -4.06
C ALA A 193 -24.63 -3.85 -3.50
N ALA A 194 -23.40 -4.35 -3.36
CA ALA A 194 -22.27 -3.62 -2.79
C ALA A 194 -20.92 -4.18 -3.28
N GLY A 195 -19.85 -3.47 -2.98
CA GLY A 195 -18.49 -3.94 -3.12
C GLY A 195 -17.69 -3.79 -1.84
N VAL A 196 -16.46 -4.35 -1.83
CA VAL A 196 -15.45 -4.07 -0.82
C VAL A 196 -14.22 -3.49 -1.48
N SER A 197 -13.70 -2.42 -0.90
CA SER A 197 -12.44 -1.77 -1.29
C SER A 197 -11.63 -1.44 -0.03
N GLY A 198 -10.37 -1.05 -0.23
CA GLY A 198 -9.49 -0.62 0.84
C GLY A 198 -9.93 0.71 1.47
N LEU A 199 -9.64 0.86 2.76
CA LEU A 199 -9.86 2.13 3.48
C LEU A 199 -9.14 3.27 2.79
N GLU A 200 -7.91 3.03 2.36
CA GLU A 200 -7.06 3.99 1.64
C GLU A 200 -7.65 4.43 0.31
N ALA A 201 -8.41 3.57 -0.36
CA ALA A 201 -9.08 3.86 -1.63
C ALA A 201 -10.51 4.39 -1.46
N MET A 202 -11.07 4.36 -0.26
CA MET A 202 -12.48 4.71 -0.03
C MET A 202 -12.83 6.16 -0.42
N PRO A 203 -12.03 7.20 -0.09
CA PRO A 203 -12.32 8.55 -0.55
C PRO A 203 -12.42 8.65 -2.08
N SER A 204 -11.45 8.06 -2.79
CA SER A 204 -11.44 8.04 -4.26
C SER A 204 -12.63 7.23 -4.83
N THR A 205 -13.06 6.17 -4.14
CA THR A 205 -14.22 5.37 -4.54
C THR A 205 -15.52 6.18 -4.40
N ILE A 206 -15.68 6.91 -3.29
CA ILE A 206 -16.87 7.72 -3.02
C ILE A 206 -16.99 8.87 -4.03
N GLU A 207 -15.87 9.53 -4.38
CA GLU A 207 -15.82 10.67 -5.29
C GLU A 207 -16.08 10.30 -6.76
N ARG A 208 -16.00 8.98 -7.12
CA ARG A 208 -16.29 8.54 -8.49
C ARG A 208 -17.74 8.80 -8.90
N ASP A 209 -17.95 8.94 -10.20
CA ASP A 209 -19.25 9.08 -10.84
C ASP A 209 -20.12 10.16 -10.17
N ASN A 210 -19.55 11.36 -10.00
CA ASN A 210 -20.17 12.51 -9.35
C ASN A 210 -20.62 12.20 -7.90
N ASN A 211 -19.78 11.54 -7.13
CA ASN A 211 -20.08 11.08 -5.78
C ASN A 211 -21.24 10.06 -5.73
N GLY A 212 -21.29 9.17 -6.70
CA GLY A 212 -22.34 8.16 -6.84
C GLY A 212 -22.31 7.04 -5.79
N TYR A 213 -21.21 6.92 -5.02
CA TYR A 213 -21.05 5.87 -4.02
C TYR A 213 -21.03 6.41 -2.59
N ARG A 214 -21.23 5.53 -1.62
CA ARG A 214 -21.06 5.78 -0.19
C ARG A 214 -20.43 4.57 0.50
N ALA A 215 -19.64 4.82 1.53
CA ALA A 215 -19.21 3.77 2.45
C ALA A 215 -20.41 3.22 3.23
N LEU A 216 -20.35 1.97 3.62
CA LEU A 216 -21.41 1.28 4.32
C LEU A 216 -20.86 0.61 5.58
N GLY A 217 -21.32 1.08 6.73
CA GLY A 217 -20.88 0.58 8.04
C GLY A 217 -19.43 0.89 8.37
N GLU A 218 -18.96 0.24 9.42
CA GLU A 218 -17.57 0.28 9.85
C GLU A 218 -16.67 -0.61 8.98
N PRO A 219 -15.36 -0.41 9.01
CA PRO A 219 -14.42 -1.31 8.36
C PRO A 219 -14.58 -2.77 8.82
N ILE A 220 -14.51 -3.69 7.87
CA ILE A 220 -14.66 -5.13 8.13
C ILE A 220 -13.34 -5.84 8.43
N SER A 221 -12.23 -5.17 8.22
CA SER A 221 -10.89 -5.64 8.55
C SER A 221 -9.92 -4.48 8.71
N PHE A 222 -8.88 -4.69 9.50
CA PHE A 222 -7.72 -3.80 9.63
C PHE A 222 -6.45 -4.62 9.42
N THR A 223 -5.46 -4.02 8.76
CA THR A 223 -4.16 -4.63 8.48
C THR A 223 -3.12 -3.55 8.21
N LEU A 224 -1.89 -3.97 7.90
CA LEU A 224 -0.88 -3.11 7.31
C LEU A 224 -0.73 -3.44 5.81
N MET A 225 -0.39 -2.44 5.06
CA MET A 225 -0.02 -2.54 3.65
C MET A 225 1.49 -2.46 3.56
N GLY A 226 2.09 -3.38 2.81
CA GLY A 226 3.54 -3.47 2.71
C GLY A 226 4.05 -3.68 1.29
N MET A 227 5.28 -3.27 1.06
CA MET A 227 6.07 -3.73 -0.08
C MET A 227 6.46 -5.18 0.17
N ALA A 228 6.21 -6.08 -0.79
CA ALA A 228 6.56 -7.50 -0.65
C ALA A 228 7.84 -7.84 -1.43
N PHE A 229 8.69 -8.63 -0.78
CA PHE A 229 9.97 -9.14 -1.30
C PHE A 229 10.04 -10.66 -1.15
N THR A 230 10.84 -11.33 -1.98
CA THR A 230 11.17 -12.75 -1.76
C THR A 230 11.97 -12.92 -0.46
N LYS A 231 11.90 -14.11 0.14
CA LYS A 231 12.61 -14.42 1.40
C LYS A 231 14.05 -14.90 1.19
N ASP A 232 14.39 -15.29 -0.04
CA ASP A 232 15.65 -15.95 -0.34
C ASP A 232 16.87 -15.04 -0.14
N ASP A 233 16.73 -13.74 -0.46
CA ASP A 233 17.75 -12.73 -0.20
C ASP A 233 17.12 -11.47 0.42
N PRO A 234 17.38 -11.20 1.71
CA PRO A 234 16.85 -10.02 2.38
C PRO A 234 17.54 -8.70 1.98
N THR A 235 18.59 -8.75 1.17
CA THR A 235 19.43 -7.58 0.85
C THR A 235 18.62 -6.44 0.25
N LEU A 236 17.74 -6.72 -0.72
CA LEU A 236 16.89 -5.70 -1.34
C LEU A 236 15.84 -5.17 -0.35
N ARG A 237 15.19 -6.06 0.41
CA ARG A 237 14.24 -5.69 1.47
C ARG A 237 14.89 -4.72 2.47
N ASP A 238 16.07 -5.07 2.98
CA ASP A 238 16.75 -4.28 4.00
C ASP A 238 17.20 -2.91 3.44
N ALA A 239 17.59 -2.86 2.16
CA ALA A 239 17.88 -1.61 1.48
C ALA A 239 16.63 -0.71 1.39
N PHE A 240 15.48 -1.26 1.03
CA PHE A 240 14.21 -0.50 0.98
C PHE A 240 13.71 -0.09 2.37
N ALA A 241 13.89 -0.94 3.40
CA ALA A 241 13.58 -0.58 4.79
C ALA A 241 14.42 0.61 5.27
N TYR A 242 15.71 0.61 4.97
CA TYR A 242 16.59 1.76 5.22
C TYR A 242 16.11 3.01 4.47
N ALA A 243 15.79 2.89 3.17
CA ALA A 243 15.33 4.01 2.37
C ALA A 243 14.01 4.60 2.89
N LEU A 244 13.05 3.76 3.26
CA LEU A 244 11.79 4.19 3.87
C LEU A 244 12.04 4.95 5.17
N LYS A 245 12.94 4.45 6.03
CA LYS A 245 13.33 5.14 7.27
C LYS A 245 13.87 6.55 7.00
N GLN A 246 14.71 6.72 5.96
CA GLN A 246 15.23 8.04 5.58
C GLN A 246 14.09 8.95 5.08
N VAL A 247 13.20 8.43 4.23
CA VAL A 247 12.07 9.19 3.66
C VAL A 247 11.07 9.61 4.74
N ILE A 248 10.90 8.81 5.80
CA ILE A 248 10.09 9.19 6.97
C ILE A 248 10.82 10.25 7.80
N ALA A 249 12.10 10.04 8.10
CA ALA A 249 12.87 10.91 8.99
C ALA A 249 13.06 12.33 8.44
N ASP A 250 13.18 12.50 7.13
CA ASP A 250 13.35 13.80 6.48
C ASP A 250 12.03 14.49 6.09
N GLY A 251 10.87 13.90 6.45
CA GLY A 251 9.54 14.47 6.26
C GLY A 251 8.93 14.29 4.87
N ARG A 252 9.64 13.67 3.91
CA ARG A 252 9.08 13.39 2.58
C ARG A 252 7.84 12.49 2.65
N TYR A 253 7.87 11.45 3.50
CA TYR A 253 6.71 10.58 3.71
C TYR A 253 5.48 11.39 4.16
N ALA A 254 5.61 12.24 5.17
CA ALA A 254 4.51 13.08 5.67
C ALA A 254 3.97 14.03 4.58
N THR A 255 4.85 14.54 3.73
CA THR A 255 4.46 15.36 2.57
C THR A 255 3.63 14.57 1.56
N LEU A 256 4.02 13.31 1.27
CA LEU A 256 3.29 12.44 0.36
C LEU A 256 1.92 12.01 0.94
N ILE A 257 1.85 11.69 2.23
CA ILE A 257 0.61 11.39 2.93
C ILE A 257 -0.40 12.55 2.75
N LYS A 258 0.02 13.79 2.95
CA LYS A 258 -0.84 14.97 2.75
C LYS A 258 -1.22 15.17 1.29
N LYS A 259 -0.24 15.03 0.36
CA LYS A 259 -0.49 15.16 -1.07
C LYS A 259 -1.60 14.25 -1.55
N TRP A 260 -1.60 13.00 -1.08
CA TRP A 260 -2.54 11.97 -1.50
C TRP A 260 -3.74 11.79 -0.55
N ARG A 261 -3.87 12.67 0.48
CA ARG A 261 -4.99 12.68 1.44
C ARG A 261 -5.15 11.35 2.18
N LEU A 262 -4.02 10.77 2.60
CA LEU A 262 -3.93 9.46 3.29
C LEU A 262 -3.64 9.60 4.79
N ASP A 263 -3.95 10.75 5.42
CA ASP A 263 -3.61 11.05 6.82
C ASP A 263 -4.11 9.96 7.78
N PHE A 264 -5.32 9.44 7.54
CA PHE A 264 -5.93 8.38 8.35
C PHE A 264 -5.27 6.99 8.16
N CYS A 265 -4.51 6.80 7.08
CA CYS A 265 -3.74 5.58 6.80
C CYS A 265 -2.25 5.71 7.16
N SER A 266 -1.81 6.85 7.66
CA SER A 266 -0.40 7.09 7.96
C SER A 266 0.19 6.04 8.91
N TYR A 267 1.37 5.51 8.55
CA TYR A 267 2.13 4.55 9.35
C TYR A 267 3.62 4.91 9.26
N THR A 268 4.16 5.43 10.36
CA THR A 268 5.52 6.00 10.41
C THR A 268 6.56 5.08 11.04
N GLU A 269 6.15 3.89 11.45
CA GLU A 269 7.06 2.85 11.90
C GLU A 269 7.57 2.07 10.68
N VAL A 270 8.88 1.82 10.64
CA VAL A 270 9.45 0.90 9.65
C VAL A 270 9.45 -0.48 10.26
N SER A 271 8.44 -1.27 9.93
CA SER A 271 8.27 -2.63 10.44
C SER A 271 8.38 -3.67 9.33
N ILE A 272 8.73 -4.89 9.73
CA ILE A 272 8.82 -6.03 8.83
C ILE A 272 7.87 -7.11 9.35
N ASN A 273 6.89 -7.52 8.51
CA ASN A 273 5.94 -8.59 8.83
C ASN A 273 5.10 -8.32 10.08
N GLN A 274 4.69 -7.07 10.34
CA GLN A 274 3.90 -6.66 11.51
C GLN A 274 2.40 -6.50 11.23
N GLY A 275 1.90 -6.88 10.08
CA GLY A 275 0.46 -7.03 9.86
C GLY A 275 -0.19 -7.90 10.94
N PRO A 276 -1.52 -8.03 11.01
CA PRO A 276 -2.19 -8.75 12.09
C PRO A 276 -1.67 -10.18 12.23
N ALA A 277 -1.59 -10.66 13.47
CA ALA A 277 -1.33 -12.06 13.75
C ALA A 277 -2.43 -12.94 13.14
N PRO A 278 -2.14 -14.25 12.89
CA PRO A 278 -3.12 -15.18 12.36
C PRO A 278 -4.35 -15.32 13.26
#